data_eabb04a17b863e9a386ba58307feb72e
#
_entry.id   eabb04a17b863e9a386ba58307feb72e
#
_cell.length_a   1.000
_cell.length_b   1.000
_cell.length_c   1.000
_cell.angle_alpha   90.00
_cell.angle_beta   90.00
_cell.angle_gamma   90.00
#
_symmetry.space_group_name_H-M   'P 1'
#
loop_
_entity.id
_entity.type
_entity.pdbx_description
1 polymer ?
#
loop_
_entity_poly.entity_id
_entity_poly.type
_entity_poly.pdbx_seq_one_letter_code
_entity_poly.pdbx_strand_id
1 'polypeptide(L)'
;MSALDRLADSEGWRVEDAAARVHYDGGTDRYSIEYYEPSDCVVYWKVAPDGDIAVPVGRETVPTPLRERIRRDLAAAEIDPSVERRSL
;
A
#
# COMPACT_ATOMS: atom_id res chain seq x y z
N MET A 1 -0.11 13.11 16.29
CA MET A 1 -0.67 12.32 15.19
C MET A 1 0.14 11.07 14.98
N SER A 2 -0.52 9.95 14.77
CA SER A 2 0.17 8.70 14.44
C SER A 2 0.58 8.68 12.96
N ALA A 3 1.48 7.75 12.62
CA ALA A 3 1.87 7.56 11.22
C ALA A 3 0.67 7.21 10.35
N LEU A 4 -0.27 6.39 10.87
CA LEU A 4 -1.48 6.05 10.14
C LEU A 4 -2.34 7.28 9.84
N ASP A 5 -2.48 8.19 10.83
CA ASP A 5 -3.26 9.40 10.62
C ASP A 5 -2.65 10.28 9.53
N ARG A 6 -1.32 10.40 9.52
CA ARG A 6 -0.62 11.17 8.49
C ARG A 6 -0.80 10.53 7.11
N LEU A 7 -0.74 9.19 7.05
CA LEU A 7 -0.93 8.48 5.79
C LEU A 7 -2.36 8.64 5.27
N ALA A 8 -3.34 8.67 6.17
CA ALA A 8 -4.73 8.87 5.81
C ALA A 8 -4.99 10.22 5.15
N ASP A 9 -4.12 11.21 5.39
CA ASP A 9 -4.22 12.52 4.74
C ASP A 9 -3.76 12.46 3.28
N SER A 10 -3.05 11.42 2.88
CA SER A 10 -2.64 11.24 1.49
C SER A 10 -3.82 10.74 0.66
N GLU A 11 -3.87 11.18 -0.60
CA GLU A 11 -4.98 10.88 -1.48
C GLU A 11 -5.19 9.37 -1.64
N GLY A 12 -6.41 8.92 -1.41
CA GLY A 12 -6.81 7.54 -1.63
C GLY A 12 -6.56 6.59 -0.46
N TRP A 13 -5.82 7.03 0.55
CA TRP A 13 -5.53 6.17 1.69
C TRP A 13 -6.66 6.18 2.70
N ARG A 14 -6.97 5.01 3.25
CA ARG A 14 -7.96 4.83 4.31
C ARG A 14 -7.33 4.05 5.46
N VAL A 15 -7.65 4.45 6.68
CA VAL A 15 -7.17 3.74 7.87
C VAL A 15 -8.27 2.81 8.36
N GLU A 16 -7.90 1.55 8.58
CA GLU A 16 -8.77 0.54 9.17
C GLU A 16 -7.97 -0.21 10.25
N ASP A 17 -8.40 -0.10 11.49
CA ASP A 17 -7.71 -0.70 12.63
C ASP A 17 -6.25 -0.24 12.71
N ALA A 18 -5.29 -1.16 12.62
CA ALA A 18 -3.86 -0.85 12.68
C ALA A 18 -3.20 -0.79 11.31
N ALA A 19 -3.99 -0.67 10.24
CA ALA A 19 -3.49 -0.68 8.87
C ALA A 19 -4.05 0.50 8.09
N ALA A 20 -3.29 0.95 7.10
CA ALA A 20 -3.76 1.90 6.12
C ALA A 20 -3.78 1.21 4.75
N ARG A 21 -4.80 1.50 3.95
CA ARG A 21 -4.99 0.85 2.66
C ARG A 21 -5.23 1.88 1.56
N VAL A 22 -4.63 1.62 0.40
CA VAL A 22 -4.91 2.38 -0.81
C VAL A 22 -5.15 1.41 -1.97
N HIS A 23 -6.04 1.78 -2.86
CA HIS A 23 -6.33 1.01 -4.06
C HIS A 23 -5.72 1.69 -5.28
N TYR A 24 -5.21 0.88 -6.20
CA TYR A 24 -4.66 1.34 -7.45
C TYR A 24 -5.31 0.58 -8.60
N ASP A 25 -5.81 1.32 -9.58
CA ASP A 25 -6.41 0.76 -10.79
C ASP A 25 -5.52 1.15 -11.97
N GLY A 26 -4.78 0.18 -12.48
CA GLY A 26 -3.86 0.37 -13.61
C GLY A 26 -4.46 -0.03 -14.95
N GLY A 27 -5.79 -0.10 -15.04
CA GLY A 27 -6.48 -0.51 -16.25
C GLY A 27 -6.79 -2.00 -16.21
N THR A 28 -5.88 -2.82 -16.70
CA THR A 28 -6.07 -4.28 -16.70
C THR A 28 -5.73 -4.90 -15.35
N ASP A 29 -4.83 -4.26 -14.58
CA ASP A 29 -4.37 -4.78 -13.31
C ASP A 29 -4.80 -3.85 -12.18
N ARG A 30 -5.36 -4.44 -11.13
CA ARG A 30 -5.76 -3.73 -9.93
C ARG A 30 -4.97 -4.23 -8.75
N TYR A 31 -4.57 -3.31 -7.88
CA TYR A 31 -3.80 -3.63 -6.69
C TYR A 31 -4.42 -2.96 -5.48
N SER A 32 -4.30 -3.62 -4.33
CA SER A 32 -4.60 -3.04 -3.03
C SER A 32 -3.31 -3.10 -2.23
N ILE A 33 -2.93 -1.99 -1.64
CA ILE A 33 -1.68 -1.89 -0.90
C ILE A 33 -2.03 -1.59 0.56
N GLU A 34 -1.47 -2.39 1.48
CA GLU A 34 -1.70 -2.22 2.90
C GLU A 34 -0.39 -1.97 3.62
N TYR A 35 -0.38 -0.92 4.44
CA TYR A 35 0.71 -0.67 5.39
C TYR A 35 0.24 -1.08 6.78
N TYR A 36 0.96 -2.01 7.41
CA TYR A 36 0.67 -2.48 8.75
C TYR A 36 1.62 -1.82 9.73
N GLU A 37 1.08 -0.94 10.59
CA GLU A 37 1.89 -0.19 11.54
C GLU A 37 2.62 -1.09 12.55
N PRO A 38 1.94 -2.08 13.19
CA PRO A 38 2.62 -2.92 14.18
C PRO A 38 3.81 -3.70 13.64
N SER A 39 3.73 -4.15 12.38
CA SER A 39 4.79 -4.93 11.74
C SER A 39 5.75 -4.06 10.96
N ASP A 40 5.39 -2.80 10.73
CA ASP A 40 6.16 -1.85 9.92
C ASP A 40 6.50 -2.46 8.56
N CYS A 41 5.48 -2.93 7.84
CA CYS A 41 5.64 -3.58 6.54
C CYS A 41 4.50 -3.24 5.61
N VAL A 42 4.74 -3.45 4.31
CA VAL A 42 3.77 -3.20 3.25
C VAL A 42 3.44 -4.53 2.56
N VAL A 43 2.17 -4.76 2.32
CA VAL A 43 1.69 -5.93 1.60
C VAL A 43 0.99 -5.47 0.33
N TYR A 44 1.36 -6.06 -0.80
CA TYR A 44 0.70 -5.83 -2.08
C TYR A 44 -0.27 -6.97 -2.36
N TRP A 45 -1.49 -6.60 -2.73
CA TRP A 45 -2.52 -7.55 -3.14
C TRP A 45 -2.88 -7.28 -4.58
N LYS A 46 -2.91 -8.33 -5.39
CA LYS A 46 -3.44 -8.24 -6.75
C LYS A 46 -4.91 -8.60 -6.72
N VAL A 47 -5.76 -7.70 -7.20
CA VAL A 47 -7.21 -7.84 -7.15
C VAL A 47 -7.71 -8.27 -8.52
N ALA A 48 -8.59 -9.28 -8.56
CA ALA A 48 -9.20 -9.74 -9.80
C ALA A 48 -10.06 -8.62 -10.42
N PRO A 49 -10.25 -8.64 -11.74
CA PRO A 49 -11.03 -7.59 -12.43
C PRO A 49 -12.43 -7.40 -11.88
N ASP A 50 -13.06 -8.48 -11.39
CA ASP A 50 -14.40 -8.43 -10.80
C ASP A 50 -14.39 -7.99 -9.32
N GLY A 51 -13.20 -7.90 -8.72
CA GLY A 51 -13.06 -7.49 -7.34
C GLY A 51 -13.35 -8.57 -6.30
N ASP A 52 -13.71 -9.77 -6.72
CA ASP A 52 -14.11 -10.84 -5.80
C ASP A 52 -12.93 -11.55 -5.13
N ILE A 53 -11.77 -11.52 -5.77
CA ILE A 53 -10.60 -12.26 -5.29
C ILE A 53 -9.41 -11.33 -5.23
N ALA A 54 -8.69 -11.36 -4.10
CA ALA A 54 -7.42 -10.68 -3.95
C ALA A 54 -6.39 -11.68 -3.44
N VAL A 55 -5.20 -11.68 -4.03
CA VAL A 55 -4.11 -12.57 -3.62
C VAL A 55 -2.87 -11.74 -3.31
N PRO A 56 -2.12 -12.09 -2.26
CA PRO A 56 -0.88 -11.39 -1.96
C PRO A 56 0.16 -11.68 -3.04
N VAL A 57 0.91 -10.66 -3.43
CA VAL A 57 1.97 -10.79 -4.43
C VAL A 57 3.24 -10.14 -3.92
N GLY A 58 4.38 -10.59 -4.43
CA GLY A 58 5.66 -9.97 -4.11
C GLY A 58 5.78 -8.60 -4.79
N ARG A 59 6.59 -7.72 -4.21
CA ARG A 59 6.77 -6.38 -4.75
C ARG A 59 7.32 -6.38 -6.18
N GLU A 60 8.06 -7.40 -6.55
CA GLU A 60 8.65 -7.52 -7.88
C GLU A 60 7.61 -7.75 -8.98
N THR A 61 6.41 -8.23 -8.62
CA THR A 61 5.30 -8.34 -9.58
C THR A 61 4.56 -7.01 -9.77
N VAL A 62 4.77 -6.06 -8.89
CA VAL A 62 4.07 -4.78 -8.90
C VAL A 62 4.82 -3.80 -9.80
N PRO A 63 4.12 -3.03 -10.66
CA PRO A 63 4.79 -2.06 -11.53
C PRO A 63 5.63 -1.05 -10.73
N THR A 64 6.81 -0.74 -11.27
CA THR A 64 7.73 0.22 -10.63
C THR A 64 7.08 1.56 -10.29
N PRO A 65 6.28 2.17 -11.19
CA PRO A 65 5.63 3.45 -10.85
C PRO A 65 4.74 3.38 -9.62
N LEU A 66 4.04 2.26 -9.42
CA LEU A 66 3.21 2.09 -8.24
C LEU A 66 4.06 1.98 -6.98
N ARG A 67 5.14 1.20 -7.02
CA ARG A 67 6.05 1.08 -5.88
C ARG A 67 6.68 2.43 -5.52
N GLU A 68 7.04 3.23 -6.52
CA GLU A 68 7.58 4.58 -6.30
C GLU A 68 6.54 5.49 -5.66
N ARG A 69 5.28 5.39 -6.09
CA ARG A 69 4.18 6.14 -5.47
C ARG A 69 4.04 5.78 -4.00
N ILE A 70 4.07 4.47 -3.69
CA ILE A 70 3.91 4.04 -2.30
C ILE A 70 5.06 4.57 -1.44
N ARG A 71 6.30 4.49 -1.92
CA ARG A 71 7.44 5.04 -1.17
C ARG A 71 7.29 6.54 -0.95
N ARG A 72 6.82 7.27 -1.96
CA ARG A 72 6.60 8.72 -1.84
C ARG A 72 5.51 9.05 -0.82
N ASP A 73 4.41 8.30 -0.84
CA ASP A 73 3.32 8.51 0.10
C ASP A 73 3.76 8.20 1.53
N LEU A 74 4.54 7.13 1.72
CA LEU A 74 5.10 6.81 3.03
C LEU A 74 6.00 7.93 3.53
N ALA A 75 6.89 8.42 2.68
CA ALA A 75 7.79 9.50 3.04
C ALA A 75 7.03 10.78 3.42
N ALA A 76 5.96 11.09 2.69
CA ALA A 76 5.12 12.25 2.99
C ALA A 76 4.43 12.12 4.35
N ALA A 77 4.20 10.90 4.80
CA ALA A 77 3.61 10.60 6.12
C ALA A 77 4.68 10.42 7.19
N GLU A 78 5.94 10.74 6.88
CA GLU A 78 7.08 10.59 7.80
C GLU A 78 7.33 9.13 8.21
N ILE A 79 7.02 8.21 7.31
CA ILE A 79 7.32 6.79 7.47
C ILE A 79 8.52 6.47 6.58
N ASP A 80 9.45 5.66 7.09
CA ASP A 80 10.64 5.27 6.34
C ASP A 80 10.22 4.60 5.02
N PRO A 81 10.56 5.17 3.86
CA PRO A 81 10.16 4.60 2.58
C PRO A 81 10.68 3.18 2.35
N SER A 82 11.75 2.77 3.02
CA SER A 82 12.29 1.42 2.88
C SER A 82 11.33 0.34 3.38
N VAL A 83 10.31 0.73 4.14
CA VAL A 83 9.26 -0.17 4.61
C VAL A 83 8.54 -0.83 3.42
N GLU A 84 8.46 -0.14 2.28
CA GLU A 84 7.86 -0.71 1.07
C GLU A 84 8.59 -1.98 0.61
N ARG A 85 9.85 -2.15 0.98
CA ARG A 85 10.64 -3.33 0.62
C ARG A 85 10.48 -4.49 1.61
N ARG A 86 9.81 -4.24 2.74
CA ARG A 86 9.55 -5.27 3.73
C ARG A 86 8.23 -5.94 3.41
N SER A 87 8.23 -7.26 3.28
CA SER A 87 7.01 -8.04 3.07
C SER A 87 6.83 -9.02 4.21
N LEU A 88 5.60 -9.41 4.40
CA LEU A 88 5.28 -10.44 5.39
C LEU A 88 5.78 -11.81 4.96
#